data_32672ed4ee7672bb8f2af0b108cb5193
#
_entry.id   32672ed4ee7672bb8f2af0b108cb5193
#
_cell.length_a   1.000
_cell.length_b   1.000
_cell.length_c   1.000
_cell.angle_alpha   90.00
_cell.angle_beta   90.00
_cell.angle_gamma   90.00
#
_symmetry.space_group_name_H-M   'P 1'
#
loop_
_entity.id
_entity.type
_entity.pdbx_description
1 polymer ?
#
loop_
_entity_poly.entity_id
_entity_poly.type
_entity_poly.pdbx_seq_one_letter_code
_entity_poly.pdbx_strand_id
1 'polypeptide(L)'
;IVEELSGGRESAIYRDGEVVYRPLQPWSSTIHLILKHLERAKVDEIPRFLGVNQNQEILSFVAGNTYNYPLVGAIATNDALMSAGKLLRKIHDSTASLLEQLDVNAHRWMLDPREPFEVICHGDFTPYNVALLENTVVGVFDFDTA
;
A
#
# COMPACT_ATOMS: atom_id res chain seq x y z
N ILE A 1 -20.79 6.43 8.73
CA ILE A 1 -20.19 7.68 9.26
C ILE A 1 -18.90 7.91 8.50
N VAL A 2 -18.84 9.02 7.79
CA VAL A 2 -17.63 9.42 7.07
C VAL A 2 -16.64 10.01 8.08
N GLU A 3 -15.45 9.47 8.12
CA GLU A 3 -14.37 9.89 8.99
C GLU A 3 -13.18 10.38 8.15
N GLU A 4 -12.62 11.53 8.52
CA GLU A 4 -11.38 12.01 7.91
C GLU A 4 -10.20 11.30 8.56
N LEU A 5 -9.37 10.66 7.72
CA LEU A 5 -8.16 9.99 8.20
C LEU A 5 -7.00 10.99 8.23
N SER A 6 -6.35 11.11 9.38
CA SER A 6 -5.14 11.92 9.51
C SER A 6 -3.97 11.26 8.79
N GLY A 7 -3.41 11.92 7.79
CA GLY A 7 -2.22 11.47 7.08
C GLY A 7 -1.42 12.65 6.55
N GLY A 8 -0.12 12.51 6.45
CA GLY A 8 0.86 13.57 6.27
C GLY A 8 0.87 14.31 4.93
N ARG A 9 -0.23 14.37 4.16
CA ARG A 9 -0.36 15.16 2.94
C ARG A 9 -1.52 16.13 3.01
N GLU A 10 -1.43 17.23 2.27
CA GLU A 10 -2.37 18.36 2.23
C GLU A 10 -3.78 18.01 1.71
N SER A 11 -4.02 16.78 1.26
CA SER A 11 -5.30 16.35 0.71
C SER A 11 -6.04 15.44 1.68
N ALA A 12 -7.27 15.78 1.99
CA ALA A 12 -8.14 15.03 2.86
C ALA A 12 -8.43 13.62 2.33
N ILE A 13 -8.17 12.61 3.16
CA ILE A 13 -8.50 11.21 2.94
C ILE A 13 -9.71 10.89 3.81
N TYR A 14 -10.76 10.31 3.22
CA TYR A 14 -11.99 9.99 3.92
C TYR A 14 -12.22 8.48 3.95
N ARG A 15 -12.74 8.02 5.08
CA ARG A 15 -13.18 6.64 5.28
C ARG A 15 -14.69 6.61 5.50
N ASP A 16 -15.37 5.69 4.82
CA ASP A 16 -16.76 5.34 5.10
C ASP A 16 -16.89 3.81 5.19
N GLY A 17 -17.00 3.31 6.42
CA GLY A 17 -17.00 1.87 6.69
C GLY A 17 -15.70 1.20 6.26
N GLU A 18 -15.78 0.29 5.30
CA GLU A 18 -14.63 -0.46 4.76
C GLU A 18 -14.06 0.15 3.48
N VAL A 19 -14.41 1.41 3.17
CA VAL A 19 -14.01 2.10 1.93
C VAL A 19 -13.26 3.37 2.26
N VAL A 20 -12.18 3.61 1.51
CA VAL A 20 -11.34 4.81 1.61
C VAL A 20 -11.40 5.58 0.31
N TYR A 21 -11.62 6.87 0.41
CA TYR A 21 -11.62 7.84 -0.70
C TYR A 21 -10.39 8.72 -0.62
N ARG A 22 -9.61 8.74 -1.69
CA ARG A 22 -8.37 9.53 -1.79
C ARG A 22 -8.40 10.36 -3.08
N PRO A 23 -7.85 11.59 -3.09
CA PRO A 23 -7.68 12.32 -4.34
C PRO A 23 -6.79 11.57 -5.33
N LEU A 24 -7.19 11.57 -6.60
CA LEU A 24 -6.35 11.05 -7.68
C LEU A 24 -5.07 11.87 -7.81
N GLN A 25 -3.97 11.16 -8.02
CA GLN A 25 -2.65 11.70 -8.29
C GLN A 25 -2.21 11.32 -9.72
N PRO A 26 -1.23 12.01 -10.29
CA PRO A 26 -0.75 11.69 -11.63
C PRO A 26 -0.25 10.25 -11.82
N TRP A 27 0.18 9.59 -10.75
CA TRP A 27 0.66 8.20 -10.71
C TRP A 27 -0.40 7.18 -10.29
N SER A 28 -1.60 7.61 -9.90
CA SER A 28 -2.63 6.70 -9.35
C SER A 28 -2.96 5.54 -10.28
N SER A 29 -3.02 5.76 -11.60
CA SER A 29 -3.33 4.69 -12.55
C SER A 29 -2.29 3.56 -12.54
N THR A 30 -1.02 3.89 -12.33
CA THR A 30 0.06 2.91 -12.18
C THR A 30 -0.13 2.10 -10.89
N ILE A 31 -0.44 2.77 -9.78
CA ILE A 31 -0.70 2.10 -8.51
C ILE A 31 -1.94 1.20 -8.59
N HIS A 32 -3.02 1.63 -9.26
CA HIS A 32 -4.20 0.79 -9.47
C HIS A 32 -3.86 -0.51 -10.23
N LEU A 33 -2.95 -0.43 -11.20
CA LEU A 33 -2.49 -1.60 -11.95
C LEU A 33 -1.72 -2.56 -11.03
N ILE A 34 -0.84 -2.04 -10.18
CA ILE A 34 -0.09 -2.83 -9.19
C ILE A 34 -1.04 -3.51 -8.20
N LEU A 35 -1.98 -2.76 -7.62
CA LEU A 35 -2.95 -3.31 -6.65
C LEU A 35 -3.81 -4.42 -7.26
N LYS A 36 -4.30 -4.23 -8.50
CA LYS A 36 -5.05 -5.26 -9.24
C LYS A 36 -4.21 -6.52 -9.49
N HIS A 37 -2.93 -6.35 -9.82
CA HIS A 37 -2.01 -7.49 -10.01
C HIS A 37 -1.80 -8.26 -8.71
N LEU A 38 -1.52 -7.56 -7.62
CA LEU A 38 -1.32 -8.16 -6.30
C LEU A 38 -2.59 -8.88 -5.81
N GLU A 39 -3.78 -8.33 -6.05
CA GLU A 39 -5.04 -9.00 -5.74
C GLU A 39 -5.19 -10.32 -6.52
N ARG A 40 -4.89 -10.32 -7.83
CA ARG A 40 -4.90 -11.54 -8.65
C ARG A 40 -3.87 -12.56 -8.19
N ALA A 41 -2.73 -12.11 -7.68
CA ALA A 41 -1.68 -12.95 -7.10
C ALA A 41 -2.02 -13.45 -5.68
N LYS A 42 -3.23 -13.16 -5.16
CA LYS A 42 -3.69 -13.56 -3.83
C LYS A 42 -2.90 -12.92 -2.68
N VAL A 43 -2.42 -11.71 -2.87
CA VAL A 43 -1.92 -10.87 -1.78
C VAL A 43 -3.11 -10.13 -1.20
N ASP A 44 -3.62 -10.61 -0.07
CA ASP A 44 -4.84 -10.09 0.57
C ASP A 44 -4.56 -8.97 1.57
N GLU A 45 -3.30 -8.77 1.94
CA GLU A 45 -2.84 -7.83 2.98
C GLU A 45 -2.60 -6.41 2.42
N ILE A 46 -3.33 -6.03 1.39
CA ILE A 46 -3.20 -4.73 0.70
C ILE A 46 -4.58 -4.11 0.45
N PRO A 47 -4.65 -2.80 0.18
CA PRO A 47 -5.90 -2.21 -0.29
C PRO A 47 -6.33 -2.82 -1.63
N ARG A 48 -7.61 -3.10 -1.79
CA ARG A 48 -8.18 -3.43 -3.09
C ARG A 48 -8.57 -2.17 -3.83
N PHE A 49 -8.28 -2.11 -5.11
CA PHE A 49 -8.78 -1.06 -5.96
C PHE A 49 -10.24 -1.32 -6.33
N LEU A 50 -11.14 -0.45 -5.88
CA LEU A 50 -12.59 -0.60 -6.07
C LEU A 50 -13.13 0.25 -7.22
N GLY A 51 -12.42 1.32 -7.61
CA GLY A 51 -12.83 2.17 -8.71
C GLY A 51 -12.36 3.61 -8.58
N VAL A 52 -12.89 4.43 -9.46
CA VAL A 52 -12.67 5.89 -9.49
C VAL A 52 -14.02 6.57 -9.57
N ASN A 53 -14.20 7.63 -8.81
CA ASN A 53 -15.37 8.50 -8.88
C ASN A 53 -14.91 9.97 -8.94
N GLN A 54 -15.21 10.63 -10.05
CA GLN A 54 -14.73 12.00 -10.32
C GLN A 54 -13.20 12.09 -10.19
N ASN A 55 -12.71 12.85 -9.22
CA ASN A 55 -11.28 13.06 -8.97
C ASN A 55 -10.75 12.24 -7.77
N GLN A 56 -11.47 11.20 -7.37
CA GLN A 56 -11.11 10.35 -6.24
C GLN A 56 -10.91 8.90 -6.67
N GLU A 57 -9.91 8.25 -6.12
CA GLU A 57 -9.78 6.80 -6.12
C GLU A 57 -10.52 6.21 -4.92
N ILE A 58 -11.06 5.02 -5.13
CA ILE A 58 -11.82 4.28 -4.12
C ILE A 58 -11.05 2.99 -3.84
N LEU A 59 -10.64 2.83 -2.60
CA LEU A 59 -9.85 1.67 -2.12
C LEU A 59 -10.58 0.99 -0.96
N SER A 60 -10.31 -0.30 -0.74
CA SER A 60 -10.73 -0.94 0.50
C SER A 60 -9.86 -0.48 1.67
N PHE A 61 -10.46 -0.41 2.85
CA PHE A 61 -9.75 -0.12 4.09
C PHE A 61 -8.93 -1.34 4.54
N VAL A 62 -7.69 -1.12 4.97
CA VAL A 62 -6.85 -2.14 5.58
C VAL A 62 -6.99 -2.06 7.10
N ALA A 63 -7.69 -3.02 7.68
CA ALA A 63 -8.01 -3.03 9.10
C ALA A 63 -6.82 -3.46 9.96
N GLY A 64 -6.68 -2.87 11.13
CA GLY A 64 -5.66 -3.16 12.12
C GLY A 64 -5.17 -1.89 12.84
N ASN A 65 -4.33 -2.09 13.85
CA ASN A 65 -3.73 -0.98 14.57
C ASN A 65 -2.52 -0.43 13.81
N THR A 66 -2.40 0.87 13.75
CA THR A 66 -1.27 1.58 13.16
C THR A 66 -0.41 2.21 14.25
N TYR A 67 0.86 2.39 13.97
CA TYR A 67 1.83 2.90 14.93
C TYR A 67 2.66 4.02 14.30
N ASN A 68 3.29 4.80 15.14
CA ASN A 68 4.24 5.84 14.73
C ASN A 68 5.48 5.79 15.62
N TYR A 69 6.45 6.60 15.35
CA TYR A 69 7.65 6.74 16.20
C TYR A 69 7.33 7.52 17.50
N PRO A 70 7.96 7.16 18.63
CA PRO A 70 8.90 6.04 18.82
C PRO A 70 8.21 4.68 18.77
N LEU A 71 8.93 3.63 18.34
CA LEU A 71 8.40 2.27 18.27
C LEU A 71 8.26 1.69 19.68
N VAL A 72 7.02 1.54 20.12
CA VAL A 72 6.66 0.94 21.41
C VAL A 72 5.47 -0.02 21.24
N GLY A 73 5.37 -1.00 22.12
CA GLY A 73 4.28 -1.97 22.10
C GLY A 73 4.40 -3.01 21.00
N ALA A 74 3.28 -3.39 20.40
CA ALA A 74 3.20 -4.49 19.44
C ALA A 74 4.13 -4.33 18.23
N ILE A 75 4.29 -3.11 17.70
CA ILE A 75 5.16 -2.82 16.56
C ILE A 75 6.65 -3.07 16.86
N ALA A 76 7.06 -2.99 18.12
CA ALA A 76 8.45 -3.16 18.57
C ALA A 76 8.80 -4.62 18.90
N THR A 77 8.00 -5.58 18.47
CA THR A 77 8.20 -7.01 18.73
C THR A 77 8.91 -7.70 17.57
N ASN A 78 9.59 -8.82 17.87
CA ASN A 78 10.17 -9.68 16.85
C ASN A 78 9.10 -10.25 15.90
N ASP A 79 7.92 -10.57 16.41
CA ASP A 79 6.81 -11.09 15.59
C ASP A 79 6.33 -10.05 14.59
N ALA A 80 6.23 -8.78 14.98
CA ALA A 80 5.92 -7.70 14.06
C ALA A 80 7.00 -7.56 12.96
N LEU A 81 8.27 -7.58 13.33
CA LEU A 81 9.38 -7.49 12.38
C LEU A 81 9.38 -8.67 11.40
N MET A 82 9.21 -9.90 11.89
CA MET A 82 9.19 -11.10 11.06
C MET A 82 7.99 -11.12 10.11
N SER A 83 6.80 -10.78 10.59
CA SER A 83 5.59 -10.72 9.76
C SER A 83 5.66 -9.61 8.72
N ALA A 84 6.22 -8.45 9.07
CA ALA A 84 6.50 -7.36 8.13
C ALA A 84 7.44 -7.82 6.99
N GLY A 85 8.55 -8.47 7.33
CA GLY A 85 9.49 -8.99 6.35
C GLY A 85 8.88 -10.04 5.42
N LYS A 86 8.05 -10.94 5.95
CA LYS A 86 7.32 -11.93 5.15
C LYS A 86 6.34 -11.29 4.17
N LEU A 87 5.60 -10.29 4.63
CA LEU A 87 4.66 -9.55 3.77
C LEU A 87 5.41 -8.79 2.67
N LEU A 88 6.48 -8.08 3.01
CA LEU A 88 7.30 -7.37 2.05
C LEU A 88 7.87 -8.32 0.98
N ARG A 89 8.39 -9.48 1.39
CA ARG A 89 8.87 -10.52 0.48
C ARG A 89 7.77 -11.05 -0.43
N LYS A 90 6.58 -11.30 0.11
CA LYS A 90 5.40 -11.75 -0.67
C LYS A 90 5.04 -10.74 -1.76
N ILE A 91 5.07 -9.44 -1.45
CA ILE A 91 4.83 -8.37 -2.42
C ILE A 91 5.92 -8.37 -3.50
N HIS A 92 7.19 -8.43 -3.14
CA HIS A 92 8.30 -8.45 -4.10
C HIS A 92 8.21 -9.64 -5.04
N ASP A 93 8.01 -10.85 -4.53
CA ASP A 93 7.89 -12.06 -5.36
C ASP A 93 6.69 -11.98 -6.30
N SER A 94 5.57 -11.39 -5.85
CA SER A 94 4.37 -11.23 -6.66
C SER A 94 4.50 -10.17 -7.74
N THR A 95 5.29 -9.12 -7.54
CA THR A 95 5.48 -8.04 -8.51
C THR A 95 6.51 -8.37 -9.60
N ALA A 96 7.40 -9.34 -9.38
CA ALA A 96 8.36 -9.76 -10.38
C ALA A 96 7.69 -10.17 -11.70
N SER A 97 6.61 -10.94 -11.63
CA SER A 97 5.84 -11.36 -12.83
C SER A 97 5.11 -10.20 -13.53
N LEU A 98 4.75 -9.14 -12.80
CA LEU A 98 4.18 -7.95 -13.41
C LEU A 98 5.22 -7.23 -14.29
N LEU A 99 6.46 -7.13 -13.82
CA LEU A 99 7.54 -6.48 -14.56
C LEU A 99 7.91 -7.18 -15.86
N GLU A 100 7.64 -8.48 -15.98
CA GLU A 100 7.83 -9.21 -17.26
C GLU A 100 6.89 -8.73 -18.36
N GLN A 101 5.77 -8.08 -18.00
CA GLN A 101 4.72 -7.66 -18.91
C GLN A 101 4.56 -6.13 -18.94
N LEU A 102 5.19 -5.42 -18.02
CA LEU A 102 5.05 -3.98 -17.85
C LEU A 102 6.22 -3.22 -18.49
N ASP A 103 5.92 -2.32 -19.41
CA ASP A 103 6.88 -1.32 -19.81
C ASP A 103 6.96 -0.23 -18.73
N VAL A 104 7.97 -0.31 -17.88
CA VAL A 104 8.17 0.60 -16.76
C VAL A 104 8.20 2.07 -17.19
N ASN A 105 8.80 2.35 -18.36
CA ASN A 105 8.96 3.70 -18.87
C ASN A 105 7.68 4.26 -19.53
N ALA A 106 6.70 3.42 -19.82
CA ALA A 106 5.40 3.84 -20.36
C ALA A 106 4.41 4.29 -19.25
N HIS A 107 4.78 4.12 -17.99
CA HIS A 107 3.94 4.45 -16.83
C HIS A 107 4.47 5.66 -16.07
N ARG A 108 3.56 6.33 -15.37
CA ARG A 108 3.91 7.46 -14.51
C ARG A 108 4.04 7.00 -13.07
N TRP A 109 5.19 7.27 -12.48
CA TRP A 109 5.55 6.93 -11.11
C TRP A 109 5.70 8.21 -10.27
N MET A 110 5.48 8.09 -8.96
CA MET A 110 5.77 9.20 -8.04
C MET A 110 7.28 9.38 -7.86
N LEU A 111 8.01 8.28 -7.76
CA LEU A 111 9.48 8.25 -7.71
C LEU A 111 10.01 7.69 -9.04
N ASP A 112 11.14 8.22 -9.49
CA ASP A 112 11.77 7.73 -10.72
C ASP A 112 12.18 6.26 -10.58
N PRO A 113 11.80 5.40 -11.53
CA PRO A 113 12.22 4.00 -11.54
C PRO A 113 13.75 3.87 -11.62
N ARG A 114 14.30 2.86 -10.96
CA ARG A 114 15.75 2.59 -10.93
C ARG A 114 16.05 1.19 -11.39
N GLU A 115 16.94 1.08 -12.37
CA GLU A 115 17.44 -0.22 -12.82
C GLU A 115 18.41 -0.86 -11.80
N PRO A 116 18.47 -2.21 -11.72
CA PRO A 116 17.68 -3.17 -12.49
C PRO A 116 16.24 -3.30 -11.99
N PHE A 117 15.28 -3.48 -12.92
CA PHE A 117 13.85 -3.67 -12.58
C PHE A 117 13.58 -5.14 -12.26
N GLU A 118 13.76 -5.55 -11.03
CA GLU A 118 13.56 -6.92 -10.58
C GLU A 118 12.26 -7.12 -9.79
N VAL A 119 11.88 -6.12 -8.99
CA VAL A 119 10.65 -6.10 -8.19
C VAL A 119 10.10 -4.68 -8.13
N ILE A 120 8.83 -4.54 -7.77
CA ILE A 120 8.26 -3.25 -7.39
C ILE A 120 8.29 -3.15 -5.88
N CYS A 121 9.07 -2.20 -5.36
CA CYS A 121 9.15 -1.92 -3.94
C CYS A 121 7.97 -1.04 -3.53
N HIS A 122 7.49 -1.18 -2.29
CA HIS A 122 6.48 -0.28 -1.73
C HIS A 122 6.99 1.17 -1.64
N GLY A 123 8.26 1.35 -1.38
CA GLY A 123 8.92 2.65 -1.30
C GLY A 123 8.80 3.37 0.06
N ASP A 124 7.75 3.09 0.83
CA ASP A 124 7.51 3.66 2.17
C ASP A 124 6.93 2.61 3.13
N PHE A 125 7.59 1.45 3.21
CA PHE A 125 7.19 0.35 4.10
C PHE A 125 7.60 0.64 5.55
N THR A 126 6.83 1.49 6.21
CA THR A 126 7.13 2.09 7.50
C THR A 126 6.10 1.68 8.56
N PRO A 127 6.38 1.87 9.86
CA PRO A 127 5.45 1.54 10.94
C PRO A 127 4.08 2.22 10.82
N TYR A 128 4.01 3.41 10.26
CA TYR A 128 2.76 4.15 10.08
C TYR A 128 1.95 3.75 8.84
N ASN A 129 2.53 2.91 7.95
CA ASN A 129 1.88 2.39 6.75
C ASN A 129 1.55 0.89 6.83
N VAL A 130 1.73 0.27 7.98
CA VAL A 130 1.34 -1.12 8.23
C VAL A 130 0.24 -1.20 9.28
N ALA A 131 -0.58 -2.23 9.18
CA ALA A 131 -1.64 -2.55 10.13
C ALA A 131 -1.32 -3.84 10.87
N LEU A 132 -1.49 -3.84 12.18
CA LEU A 132 -1.24 -4.98 13.05
C LEU A 132 -2.53 -5.49 13.69
N LEU A 133 -2.63 -6.81 13.82
CA LEU A 133 -3.50 -7.46 14.80
C LEU A 133 -2.62 -8.16 15.84
N GLU A 134 -2.78 -7.80 17.11
CA GLU A 134 -1.83 -8.19 18.15
C GLU A 134 -0.39 -7.81 17.77
N ASN A 135 0.53 -8.76 17.69
CA ASN A 135 1.93 -8.55 17.33
C ASN A 135 2.25 -8.89 15.88
N THR A 136 1.23 -9.11 15.04
CA THR A 136 1.41 -9.55 13.66
C THR A 136 1.01 -8.46 12.68
N VAL A 137 1.89 -8.12 11.74
CA VAL A 137 1.55 -7.27 10.59
C VAL A 137 0.61 -8.06 9.68
N VAL A 138 -0.60 -7.53 9.50
CA VAL A 138 -1.67 -8.15 8.70
C VAL A 138 -2.01 -7.36 7.44
N GLY A 139 -1.41 -6.19 7.28
CA GLY A 139 -1.64 -5.37 6.10
C GLY A 139 -0.64 -4.24 5.93
N VAL A 140 -0.58 -3.73 4.72
CA VAL A 140 0.18 -2.54 4.35
C VAL A 140 -0.64 -1.70 3.38
N PHE A 141 -0.55 -0.39 3.50
CA PHE A 141 -1.27 0.58 2.67
C PHE A 141 -0.35 1.74 2.24
N ASP A 142 -0.88 2.71 1.51
CA ASP A 142 -0.15 3.85 0.94
C ASP A 142 0.98 3.43 -0.03
N PHE A 143 0.58 2.89 -1.20
CA PHE A 143 1.47 2.42 -2.26
C PHE A 143 1.97 3.53 -3.20
N ASP A 144 1.75 4.79 -2.90
CA ASP A 144 2.04 5.90 -3.81
C ASP A 144 3.50 5.95 -4.27
N THR A 145 4.42 5.51 -3.43
CA THR A 145 5.87 5.48 -3.71
C THR A 145 6.38 4.17 -4.31
N ALA A 146 5.47 3.27 -4.64
CA ALA A 146 5.81 2.01 -5.29
C ALA A 146 6.38 2.20 -6.69
#